data_7abd800e51302e4f05eacf4e129781ac
#
_entry.id   7abd800e51302e4f05eacf4e129781ac
#
_cell.length_a   1.000
_cell.length_b   1.000
_cell.length_c   1.000
_cell.angle_alpha   90.00
_cell.angle_beta   90.00
_cell.angle_gamma   90.00
#
_symmetry.space_group_name_H-M   'P 1'
#
loop_
_entity.id
_entity.type
_entity.pdbx_description
1 polymer ?
#
loop_
_entity_poly.entity_id
_entity_poly.type
_entity_poly.pdbx_seq_one_letter_code
_entity_poly.pdbx_strand_id
1 'polypeptide(L)'
;RQLSATLDTGIPVFSNTKGNLGGVATSLALDTQDFAFFPTRGFRVNLDHFEALRSSSGLGKYGRLEGGLGGAWSPGDLILLGTLLGGTQTKGEVPLGDGFSLGGIGRLSAFAPGQILGKDAYGFASVQAQYRLTRPLPILGLSLLAGVSYEVGYMKNPVTEPNLTGGIDSYGVYLASNTLLGPVYLGYSRSSSKDRDGRFYLAGTG
;
A
#
# COMPACT_ATOMS: atom_id res chain seq x y z
N ARG A 1 4.63 5.18 22.74
CA ARG A 1 4.57 3.97 21.91
C ARG A 1 5.93 3.27 21.98
N GLN A 2 5.97 2.05 22.46
CA GLN A 2 7.16 1.19 22.33
C GLN A 2 7.10 0.54 20.95
N LEU A 3 8.05 0.86 20.09
CA LEU A 3 8.28 0.15 18.82
C LEU A 3 9.40 -0.87 19.08
N SER A 4 9.02 -2.12 19.21
CA SER A 4 9.95 -3.24 19.09
C SER A 4 9.68 -3.90 17.75
N ALA A 5 10.46 -3.57 16.74
CA ALA A 5 10.45 -4.31 15.48
C ALA A 5 11.64 -5.26 15.50
N THR A 6 11.37 -6.54 15.68
CA THR A 6 12.34 -7.61 15.44
C THR A 6 12.05 -8.16 14.05
N LEU A 7 12.72 -7.65 13.04
CA LEU A 7 12.76 -8.25 11.72
C LEU A 7 14.07 -9.03 11.62
N ASP A 8 14.02 -10.33 11.90
CA ASP A 8 15.11 -11.25 11.58
C ASP A 8 14.93 -11.71 10.13
N THR A 9 15.51 -10.98 9.21
CA THR A 9 15.43 -11.28 7.77
C THR A 9 16.68 -11.98 7.26
N GLY A 10 17.67 -12.25 8.14
CA GLY A 10 18.97 -12.79 7.72
C GLY A 10 19.76 -11.83 6.79
N ILE A 11 19.27 -10.64 6.53
CA ILE A 11 19.92 -9.62 5.72
C ILE A 11 20.60 -8.62 6.67
N PRO A 12 21.91 -8.37 6.56
CA PRO A 12 22.66 -7.53 7.50
C PRO A 12 22.30 -6.03 7.46
N VAL A 13 21.28 -5.64 6.72
CA VAL A 13 20.82 -4.24 6.56
C VAL A 13 19.98 -3.77 7.75
N PHE A 14 19.43 -4.69 8.56
CA PHE A 14 18.58 -4.36 9.68
C PHE A 14 19.32 -4.55 10.99
N SER A 15 19.81 -3.46 11.59
CA SER A 15 20.31 -3.50 12.96
C SER A 15 19.14 -3.51 13.95
N ASN A 16 19.17 -4.39 14.93
CA ASN A 16 18.24 -4.38 16.06
C ASN A 16 18.43 -3.09 16.89
N THR A 17 17.63 -2.07 16.61
CA THR A 17 17.64 -0.84 17.36
C THR A 17 16.48 -0.84 18.35
N LYS A 18 16.77 -1.00 19.63
CA LYS A 18 15.78 -0.84 20.71
C LYS A 18 15.84 0.61 21.21
N GLY A 19 14.69 1.26 21.28
CA GLY A 19 14.63 2.61 21.82
C GLY A 19 13.21 3.12 22.00
N ASN A 20 13.07 4.12 22.86
CA ASN A 20 11.82 4.83 23.07
C ASN A 20 11.77 6.04 22.14
N LEU A 21 10.70 6.11 21.36
CA LEU A 21 10.41 7.22 20.45
C LEU A 21 9.18 7.97 20.97
N GLY A 22 9.32 9.26 21.24
CA GLY A 22 8.21 10.16 21.57
C GLY A 22 8.02 11.19 20.46
N GLY A 23 6.81 11.36 20.01
CA GLY A 23 6.50 12.29 18.92
C GLY A 23 5.06 12.73 18.89
N VAL A 24 4.75 13.64 17.97
CA VAL A 24 3.39 14.11 17.67
C VAL A 24 2.97 13.51 16.34
N ALA A 25 1.79 12.89 16.34
CA ALA A 25 1.13 12.43 15.14
C ALA A 25 -0.13 13.26 14.91
N THR A 26 -0.33 13.74 13.69
CA THR A 26 -1.53 14.44 13.26
C THR A 26 -2.09 13.70 12.06
N SER A 27 -3.36 13.33 12.13
CA SER A 27 -4.08 12.64 11.06
C SER A 27 -5.32 13.43 10.68
N LEU A 28 -5.55 13.58 9.38
CA LEU A 28 -6.79 14.07 8.80
C LEU A 28 -7.31 13.01 7.84
N ALA A 29 -8.56 12.62 8.01
CA ALA A 29 -9.20 11.64 7.13
C ALA A 29 -10.63 12.08 6.80
N LEU A 30 -11.00 11.94 5.53
CA LEU A 30 -12.36 12.09 5.03
C LEU A 30 -12.66 10.86 4.19
N ASP A 31 -13.73 10.17 4.52
CA ASP A 31 -14.17 8.97 3.81
C ASP A 31 -15.67 9.07 3.53
N THR A 32 -16.03 9.03 2.25
CA THR A 32 -17.41 9.04 1.76
C THR A 32 -17.74 7.75 1.00
N GLN A 33 -16.84 6.76 1.03
CA GLN A 33 -17.04 5.49 0.32
C GLN A 33 -18.16 4.68 0.96
N ASP A 34 -18.94 4.03 0.11
CA ASP A 34 -20.09 3.22 0.54
C ASP A 34 -19.67 1.89 1.19
N PHE A 35 -18.52 1.33 0.82
CA PHE A 35 -17.97 0.10 1.40
C PHE A 35 -16.47 0.22 1.64
N ALA A 36 -16.00 -0.39 2.71
CA ALA A 36 -14.59 -0.31 3.12
C ALA A 36 -13.63 -1.05 2.18
N PHE A 37 -14.03 -2.21 1.65
CA PHE A 37 -13.14 -3.09 0.87
C PHE A 37 -13.40 -3.05 -0.64
N PHE A 38 -14.67 -3.02 -1.02
CA PHE A 38 -15.09 -2.95 -2.42
C PHE A 38 -16.00 -1.75 -2.62
N PRO A 39 -15.47 -0.52 -2.55
CA PRO A 39 -16.28 0.67 -2.74
C PRO A 39 -16.82 0.70 -4.17
N THR A 40 -18.09 1.10 -4.30
CA THR A 40 -18.71 1.31 -5.60
C THR A 40 -18.92 2.79 -5.89
N ARG A 41 -18.90 3.64 -4.86
CA ARG A 41 -19.04 5.10 -4.96
C ARG A 41 -18.29 5.81 -3.87
N GLY A 42 -18.00 7.08 -4.12
CA GLY A 42 -17.41 7.98 -3.15
C GLY A 42 -15.92 8.09 -3.28
N PHE A 43 -15.35 8.83 -2.38
CA PHE A 43 -13.91 9.07 -2.33
C PHE A 43 -13.41 9.04 -0.90
N ARG A 44 -12.12 8.81 -0.77
CA ARG A 44 -11.40 8.81 0.50
C ARG A 44 -10.16 9.68 0.36
N VAL A 45 -9.91 10.53 1.34
CA VAL A 45 -8.69 11.34 1.45
C VAL A 45 -8.11 11.10 2.83
N ASN A 46 -6.80 10.92 2.90
CA ASN A 46 -6.08 10.92 4.17
C ASN A 46 -4.79 11.73 4.06
N LEU A 47 -4.40 12.34 5.16
CA LEU A 47 -3.14 13.04 5.32
C LEU A 47 -2.63 12.79 6.74
N ASP A 48 -1.44 12.22 6.83
CA ASP A 48 -0.81 11.81 8.07
C ASP A 48 0.55 12.47 8.20
N HIS A 49 0.76 13.21 9.27
CA HIS A 49 2.04 13.81 9.61
C HIS A 49 2.52 13.26 10.95
N PHE A 50 3.78 12.87 11.01
CA PHE A 50 4.44 12.44 12.23
C PHE A 50 5.75 13.19 12.41
N GLU A 51 5.98 13.74 13.61
CA GLU A 51 7.26 14.36 14.01
C GLU A 51 7.78 13.74 15.29
N ALA A 52 8.95 13.11 15.23
CA ALA A 52 9.67 12.57 16.36
C ALA A 52 10.40 13.70 17.11
N LEU A 53 9.98 13.97 18.34
CA LEU A 53 10.53 15.05 19.19
C LEU A 53 11.61 14.54 20.13
N ARG A 54 11.53 13.28 20.56
CA ARG A 54 12.47 12.63 21.49
C ARG A 54 12.81 11.24 21.02
N SER A 55 14.08 10.90 21.08
CA SER A 55 14.58 9.55 20.80
C SER A 55 15.67 9.21 21.80
N SER A 56 15.55 8.03 22.44
CA SER A 56 16.52 7.56 23.45
C SER A 56 17.58 6.59 22.90
N SER A 57 17.52 6.27 21.58
CA SER A 57 18.29 5.17 21.00
C SER A 57 19.23 5.57 19.87
N GLY A 58 19.70 6.82 19.85
CA GLY A 58 20.54 7.30 18.74
C GLY A 58 19.78 7.51 17.43
N LEU A 59 18.49 7.20 17.38
CA LEU A 59 17.61 7.62 16.29
C LEU A 59 17.45 9.14 16.37
N GLY A 60 17.85 9.85 15.34
CA GLY A 60 17.70 11.31 15.25
C GLY A 60 16.24 11.76 15.36
N LYS A 61 16.02 13.05 15.54
CA LYS A 61 14.69 13.63 15.35
C LYS A 61 14.37 13.59 13.85
N TYR A 62 13.18 13.11 13.49
CA TYR A 62 12.74 13.06 12.11
C TYR A 62 11.26 13.40 11.98
N GLY A 63 10.87 13.76 10.79
CA GLY A 63 9.47 13.97 10.44
C GLY A 63 9.14 13.33 9.10
N ARG A 64 7.90 12.89 8.98
CA ARG A 64 7.37 12.34 7.74
C ARG A 64 5.93 12.78 7.51
N LEU A 65 5.58 12.93 6.24
CA LEU A 65 4.25 13.25 5.77
C LEU A 65 3.83 12.21 4.75
N GLU A 66 2.64 11.65 4.91
CA GLU A 66 2.01 10.75 3.95
C GLU A 66 0.61 11.23 3.62
N GLY A 67 0.18 11.02 2.39
CA GLY A 67 -1.17 11.33 1.99
C GLY A 67 -1.69 10.37 0.94
N GLY A 68 -3.01 10.27 0.88
CA GLY A 68 -3.69 9.41 -0.06
C GLY A 68 -5.03 9.97 -0.52
N LEU A 69 -5.37 9.66 -1.76
CA LEU A 69 -6.67 9.90 -2.38
C LEU A 69 -7.11 8.61 -3.05
N GLY A 70 -8.31 8.15 -2.75
CA GLY A 70 -8.95 7.04 -3.43
C GLY A 70 -10.35 7.43 -3.90
N GLY A 71 -10.78 6.90 -5.03
CA GLY A 71 -12.12 7.14 -5.55
C GLY A 71 -12.72 5.90 -6.20
N ALA A 72 -14.04 5.78 -6.11
CA ALA A 72 -14.83 4.73 -6.73
C ALA A 72 -16.02 5.31 -7.49
N TRP A 73 -16.28 4.77 -8.67
CA TRP A 73 -17.42 5.09 -9.49
C TRP A 73 -17.92 3.85 -10.21
N SER A 74 -19.22 3.60 -10.15
CA SER A 74 -19.82 2.39 -10.67
C SER A 74 -20.97 2.68 -11.62
N PRO A 75 -20.73 2.70 -12.94
CA PRO A 75 -21.78 2.70 -13.94
C PRO A 75 -22.32 1.27 -14.16
N GLY A 76 -23.34 0.88 -13.41
CA GLY A 76 -23.94 -0.45 -13.47
C GLY A 76 -23.08 -1.53 -12.80
N ASP A 77 -22.75 -2.60 -13.52
CA ASP A 77 -21.93 -3.71 -13.00
C ASP A 77 -20.42 -3.48 -13.15
N LEU A 78 -20.01 -2.44 -13.88
CA LEU A 78 -18.63 -2.01 -13.96
C LEU A 78 -18.31 -1.10 -12.76
N ILE A 79 -17.19 -1.33 -12.11
CA ILE A 79 -16.68 -0.53 -11.00
C ILE A 79 -15.28 -0.04 -11.40
N LEU A 80 -15.09 1.27 -11.39
CA LEU A 80 -13.81 1.91 -11.66
C LEU A 80 -13.25 2.46 -10.35
N LEU A 81 -12.00 2.13 -10.06
CA LEU A 81 -11.28 2.58 -8.88
C LEU A 81 -10.03 3.33 -9.29
N GLY A 82 -9.74 4.41 -8.59
CA GLY A 82 -8.50 5.17 -8.72
C GLY A 82 -7.87 5.39 -7.35
N THR A 83 -6.55 5.29 -7.26
CA THR A 83 -5.82 5.55 -6.02
C THR A 83 -4.56 6.34 -6.31
N LEU A 84 -4.29 7.33 -5.49
CA LEU A 84 -3.04 8.10 -5.45
C LEU A 84 -2.51 8.07 -4.03
N LEU A 85 -1.24 7.73 -3.85
CA LEU A 85 -0.56 7.77 -2.56
C LEU A 85 0.78 8.48 -2.73
N GLY A 86 1.24 9.12 -1.68
CA GLY A 86 2.55 9.72 -1.67
C GLY A 86 3.02 10.01 -0.26
N GLY A 87 4.32 10.07 -0.10
CA GLY A 87 4.91 10.41 1.17
C GLY A 87 6.32 10.97 1.01
N THR A 88 6.72 11.78 1.96
CA THR A 88 8.05 12.37 1.99
C THR A 88 8.53 12.57 3.42
N GLN A 89 9.82 12.49 3.62
CA GLN A 89 10.43 12.99 4.84
C GLN A 89 10.33 14.52 4.88
N THR A 90 9.98 15.06 6.03
CA THR A 90 9.88 16.50 6.25
C THR A 90 11.06 17.05 7.05
N LYS A 91 11.70 16.19 7.84
CA LYS A 91 12.80 16.58 8.73
C LYS A 91 13.66 15.38 9.08
N GLY A 92 14.96 15.60 9.19
CA GLY A 92 15.91 14.57 9.62
C GLY A 92 15.91 13.35 8.72
N GLU A 93 16.52 12.28 9.17
CA GLU A 93 16.56 11.00 8.46
C GLU A 93 15.56 10.02 9.07
N VAL A 94 14.60 9.58 8.26
CA VAL A 94 13.59 8.60 8.68
C VAL A 94 14.26 7.24 8.85
N PRO A 95 14.12 6.56 10.00
CA PRO A 95 14.61 5.21 10.19
C PRO A 95 13.91 4.24 9.23
N LEU A 96 14.60 3.20 8.76
CA LEU A 96 14.04 2.24 7.81
C LEU A 96 12.76 1.55 8.31
N GLY A 97 12.67 1.29 9.62
CA GLY A 97 11.47 0.70 10.24
C GLY A 97 10.22 1.62 10.22
N ASP A 98 10.43 2.94 10.02
CA ASP A 98 9.37 3.95 9.87
C ASP A 98 9.34 4.53 8.44
N GLY A 99 10.14 3.95 7.54
CA GLY A 99 10.26 4.35 6.15
C GLY A 99 9.01 4.03 5.33
N PHE A 100 9.07 4.38 4.06
CA PHE A 100 8.01 4.13 3.09
C PHE A 100 8.20 2.78 2.42
N SER A 101 7.09 2.13 2.07
CA SER A 101 7.11 0.84 1.40
C SER A 101 6.17 0.81 0.20
N LEU A 102 6.60 0.13 -0.84
CA LEU A 102 5.77 -0.26 -1.98
C LEU A 102 5.87 -1.78 -2.18
N GLY A 103 4.88 -2.33 -2.85
CA GLY A 103 4.71 -3.77 -3.07
C GLY A 103 3.51 -4.33 -2.31
N GLY A 104 2.93 -5.36 -2.87
CA GLY A 104 1.70 -5.99 -2.40
C GLY A 104 0.49 -5.67 -3.26
N ILE A 105 -0.60 -6.37 -2.99
CA ILE A 105 -1.84 -6.26 -3.77
C ILE A 105 -2.40 -4.84 -3.69
N GLY A 106 -2.70 -4.27 -4.87
CA GLY A 106 -3.19 -2.90 -4.98
C GLY A 106 -2.13 -1.82 -4.71
N ARG A 107 -0.85 -2.22 -4.56
CA ARG A 107 0.28 -1.34 -4.26
C ARG A 107 1.57 -1.81 -4.94
N LEU A 108 1.54 -2.01 -6.25
CA LEU A 108 2.48 -2.74 -7.10
C LEU A 108 2.37 -4.26 -6.88
N SER A 109 1.26 -4.82 -7.37
CA SER A 109 0.86 -6.22 -7.12
C SER A 109 1.84 -7.27 -7.68
N ALA A 110 2.71 -6.91 -8.62
CA ALA A 110 3.79 -7.75 -9.12
C ALA A 110 4.93 -7.96 -8.09
N PHE A 111 4.97 -7.15 -7.03
CA PHE A 111 5.99 -7.18 -5.98
C PHE A 111 5.42 -7.74 -4.69
N ALA A 112 6.26 -8.37 -3.86
CA ALA A 112 5.85 -8.84 -2.55
C ALA A 112 5.51 -7.66 -1.61
N PRO A 113 4.63 -7.83 -0.61
CA PRO A 113 4.35 -6.79 0.37
C PRO A 113 5.62 -6.24 1.00
N GLY A 114 5.81 -4.91 0.94
CA GLY A 114 6.97 -4.24 1.50
C GLY A 114 8.30 -4.55 0.82
N GLN A 115 8.31 -5.12 -0.38
CA GLN A 115 9.53 -5.47 -1.08
C GLN A 115 10.39 -4.26 -1.43
N ILE A 116 9.77 -3.13 -1.76
CA ILE A 116 10.47 -1.89 -2.11
C ILE A 116 10.39 -0.95 -0.93
N LEU A 117 11.50 -0.73 -0.25
CA LEU A 117 11.61 0.13 0.92
C LEU A 117 12.47 1.35 0.61
N GLY A 118 12.09 2.50 1.13
CA GLY A 118 12.84 3.75 1.05
C GLY A 118 12.57 4.67 2.24
N LYS A 119 13.40 5.69 2.41
CA LYS A 119 13.33 6.61 3.54
C LYS A 119 12.91 8.02 3.14
N ASP A 120 13.17 8.41 1.90
CA ASP A 120 13.10 9.81 1.47
C ASP A 120 11.72 10.23 1.02
N ALA A 121 11.23 9.62 -0.06
CA ALA A 121 9.93 9.90 -0.63
C ALA A 121 9.44 8.76 -1.52
N TYR A 122 8.13 8.64 -1.67
CA TYR A 122 7.49 7.76 -2.64
C TYR A 122 6.25 8.40 -3.25
N GLY A 123 5.89 7.90 -4.41
CA GLY A 123 4.63 8.17 -5.08
C GLY A 123 4.05 6.89 -5.64
N PHE A 124 2.73 6.78 -5.66
CA PHE A 124 2.03 5.64 -6.21
C PHE A 124 0.72 6.09 -6.83
N ALA A 125 0.37 5.51 -7.97
CA ALA A 125 -0.93 5.67 -8.59
C ALA A 125 -1.43 4.33 -9.10
N SER A 126 -2.73 4.09 -9.01
CA SER A 126 -3.37 2.94 -9.62
C SER A 126 -4.72 3.27 -10.22
N VAL A 127 -5.06 2.52 -11.27
CA VAL A 127 -6.40 2.44 -11.82
C VAL A 127 -6.81 0.98 -11.90
N GLN A 128 -8.06 0.69 -11.55
CA GLN A 128 -8.61 -0.64 -11.60
C GLN A 128 -9.99 -0.59 -12.24
N ALA A 129 -10.28 -1.59 -13.05
CA ALA A 129 -11.63 -1.83 -13.57
C ALA A 129 -12.08 -3.21 -13.08
N GLN A 130 -13.20 -3.26 -12.39
CA GLN A 130 -13.79 -4.48 -11.86
C GLN A 130 -15.17 -4.67 -12.49
N TYR A 131 -15.51 -5.89 -12.82
CA TYR A 131 -16.84 -6.26 -13.29
C TYR A 131 -17.49 -7.25 -12.33
N ARG A 132 -18.72 -6.96 -11.94
CA ARG A 132 -19.51 -7.81 -11.06
C ARG A 132 -20.03 -9.02 -11.82
N LEU A 133 -19.47 -10.20 -11.54
CA LEU A 133 -19.86 -11.46 -12.18
C LEU A 133 -21.13 -12.07 -11.57
N THR A 134 -21.33 -11.86 -10.28
CA THR A 134 -22.51 -12.37 -9.56
C THR A 134 -23.12 -11.26 -8.71
N ARG A 135 -24.45 -11.25 -8.62
CA ARG A 135 -25.15 -10.42 -7.66
C ARG A 135 -24.90 -10.96 -6.25
N PRO A 136 -24.83 -10.10 -5.23
CA PRO A 136 -24.68 -10.54 -3.86
C PRO A 136 -25.78 -11.55 -3.51
N LEU A 137 -25.37 -12.71 -2.96
CA LEU A 137 -26.33 -13.68 -2.45
C LEU A 137 -26.98 -13.08 -1.19
N PRO A 138 -28.33 -13.08 -1.07
CA PRO A 138 -29.04 -12.36 -0.01
C PRO A 138 -28.62 -12.77 1.42
N ILE A 139 -28.18 -14.02 1.60
CA ILE A 139 -27.82 -14.58 2.91
C ILE A 139 -26.34 -14.44 3.24
N LEU A 140 -25.46 -14.43 2.23
CA LEU A 140 -24.00 -14.49 2.43
C LEU A 140 -23.27 -13.21 2.01
N GLY A 141 -23.94 -12.28 1.34
CA GLY A 141 -23.32 -11.06 0.84
C GLY A 141 -22.18 -11.26 -0.17
N LEU A 142 -21.98 -12.51 -0.61
CA LEU A 142 -20.89 -12.89 -1.50
C LEU A 142 -21.14 -12.35 -2.90
N SER A 143 -20.25 -11.48 -3.36
CA SER A 143 -20.20 -11.03 -4.75
C SER A 143 -18.85 -11.40 -5.34
N LEU A 144 -18.87 -12.02 -6.51
CA LEU A 144 -17.66 -12.32 -7.26
C LEU A 144 -17.39 -11.19 -8.25
N LEU A 145 -16.19 -10.65 -8.20
CA LEU A 145 -15.69 -9.59 -9.06
C LEU A 145 -14.53 -10.14 -9.90
N ALA A 146 -14.50 -9.82 -11.18
CA ALA A 146 -13.30 -9.97 -12.00
C ALA A 146 -12.73 -8.59 -12.25
N GLY A 147 -11.42 -8.42 -12.10
CA GLY A 147 -10.77 -7.12 -12.24
C GLY A 147 -9.47 -7.16 -13.01
N VAL A 148 -9.14 -6.00 -13.54
CA VAL A 148 -7.82 -5.70 -14.10
C VAL A 148 -7.26 -4.48 -13.37
N SER A 149 -5.95 -4.43 -13.20
CA SER A 149 -5.26 -3.30 -12.58
C SER A 149 -4.08 -2.83 -13.39
N TYR A 150 -3.83 -1.54 -13.35
CA TYR A 150 -2.59 -0.93 -13.76
C TYR A 150 -2.11 0.00 -12.64
N GLU A 151 -0.88 -0.18 -12.24
CA GLU A 151 -0.28 0.44 -11.07
C GLU A 151 1.07 1.01 -11.46
N VAL A 152 1.39 2.20 -10.99
CA VAL A 152 2.70 2.83 -11.16
C VAL A 152 3.19 3.34 -9.81
N GLY A 153 4.47 3.17 -9.55
CA GLY A 153 5.10 3.60 -8.32
C GLY A 153 6.45 4.24 -8.59
N TYR A 154 6.88 5.06 -7.66
CA TYR A 154 8.20 5.64 -7.61
C TYR A 154 8.70 5.62 -6.17
N MET A 155 9.93 5.22 -5.96
CA MET A 155 10.60 5.28 -4.67
C MET A 155 11.92 6.03 -4.84
N LYS A 156 12.09 7.12 -4.09
CA LYS A 156 13.34 7.85 -4.08
C LYS A 156 14.37 7.11 -3.22
N ASN A 157 15.54 6.82 -3.79
CA ASN A 157 16.63 6.10 -3.13
C ASN A 157 16.16 4.80 -2.45
N PRO A 158 15.63 3.82 -3.23
CA PRO A 158 15.19 2.56 -2.66
C PRO A 158 16.34 1.80 -2.01
N VAL A 159 16.11 1.27 -0.80
CA VAL A 159 17.15 0.58 -0.02
C VAL A 159 17.22 -0.91 -0.37
N THR A 160 16.07 -1.56 -0.56
CA THR A 160 16.00 -3.01 -0.80
C THR A 160 16.10 -3.39 -2.27
N GLU A 161 15.78 -2.49 -3.17
CA GLU A 161 15.82 -2.69 -4.62
C GLU A 161 16.53 -1.50 -5.30
N PRO A 162 17.85 -1.34 -5.08
CA PRO A 162 18.57 -0.14 -5.53
C PRO A 162 18.61 0.03 -7.07
N ASN A 163 18.35 -1.03 -7.82
CA ASN A 163 18.29 -0.99 -9.29
C ASN A 163 16.94 -0.47 -9.83
N LEU A 164 15.92 -0.34 -8.97
CA LEU A 164 14.62 0.22 -9.35
C LEU A 164 14.62 1.75 -9.21
N THR A 165 15.53 2.40 -9.91
CA THR A 165 15.62 3.87 -9.99
C THR A 165 14.72 4.35 -11.11
N GLY A 166 13.57 4.90 -10.82
CA GLY A 166 12.64 5.41 -11.82
C GLY A 166 11.20 4.98 -11.58
N GLY A 167 10.40 5.04 -12.63
CA GLY A 167 9.02 4.56 -12.58
C GLY A 167 8.98 3.02 -12.58
N ILE A 168 8.23 2.47 -11.63
CA ILE A 168 7.99 1.04 -11.48
C ILE A 168 6.53 0.81 -11.82
N ASP A 169 6.25 -0.11 -12.73
CA ASP A 169 4.89 -0.47 -13.11
C ASP A 169 4.49 -1.86 -12.60
N SER A 170 3.21 -2.09 -12.53
CA SER A 170 2.61 -3.39 -12.29
C SER A 170 1.25 -3.43 -12.96
N TYR A 171 0.94 -4.52 -13.62
CA TYR A 171 -0.36 -4.75 -14.22
C TYR A 171 -0.79 -6.19 -13.98
N GLY A 172 -2.09 -6.40 -13.86
CA GLY A 172 -2.59 -7.71 -13.52
C GLY A 172 -4.07 -7.91 -13.73
N VAL A 173 -4.45 -9.16 -13.53
CA VAL A 173 -5.84 -9.62 -13.55
C VAL A 173 -6.13 -10.35 -12.25
N TYR A 174 -7.35 -10.25 -11.75
CA TYR A 174 -7.72 -10.89 -10.50
C TYR A 174 -9.21 -11.21 -10.41
N LEU A 175 -9.51 -12.17 -9.57
CA LEU A 175 -10.84 -12.41 -9.02
C LEU A 175 -10.84 -11.93 -7.56
N ALA A 176 -11.94 -11.33 -7.14
CA ALA A 176 -12.11 -10.89 -5.78
C ALA A 176 -13.52 -11.21 -5.27
N SER A 177 -13.62 -11.46 -3.99
CA SER A 177 -14.91 -11.70 -3.34
C SER A 177 -14.89 -11.16 -1.92
N ASN A 178 -16.00 -10.59 -1.48
CA ASN A 178 -16.21 -10.30 -0.07
C ASN A 178 -16.77 -11.56 0.60
N THR A 179 -16.03 -12.10 1.55
CA THR A 179 -16.43 -13.30 2.29
C THR A 179 -16.77 -12.96 3.74
N LEU A 180 -17.33 -13.91 4.47
CA LEU A 180 -17.60 -13.75 5.92
C LEU A 180 -16.30 -13.49 6.74
N LEU A 181 -15.16 -13.90 6.23
CA LEU A 181 -13.84 -13.71 6.83
C LEU A 181 -13.11 -12.47 6.27
N GLY A 182 -13.79 -11.64 5.49
CA GLY A 182 -13.22 -10.46 4.83
C GLY A 182 -12.99 -10.65 3.32
N PRO A 183 -12.37 -9.66 2.67
CA PRO A 183 -12.10 -9.70 1.24
C PRO A 183 -11.03 -10.73 0.90
N VAL A 184 -11.25 -11.48 -0.17
CA VAL A 184 -10.30 -12.45 -0.72
C VAL A 184 -10.00 -12.09 -2.16
N TYR A 185 -8.72 -12.15 -2.52
CA TYR A 185 -8.20 -11.89 -3.86
C TYR A 185 -7.39 -13.08 -4.35
N LEU A 186 -7.65 -13.50 -5.59
CA LEU A 186 -6.82 -14.44 -6.33
C LEU A 186 -6.44 -13.79 -7.65
N GLY A 187 -5.16 -13.64 -7.93
CA GLY A 187 -4.74 -12.93 -9.12
C GLY A 187 -3.34 -13.26 -9.60
N TYR A 188 -3.03 -12.70 -10.76
CA TYR A 188 -1.72 -12.72 -11.37
C TYR A 188 -1.34 -11.32 -11.81
N SER A 189 -0.15 -10.88 -11.46
CA SER A 189 0.40 -9.59 -11.85
C SER A 189 1.83 -9.71 -12.36
N ARG A 190 2.19 -8.80 -13.26
CA ARG A 190 3.51 -8.70 -13.86
C ARG A 190 3.94 -7.23 -13.90
N SER A 191 5.26 -7.00 -13.93
CA SER A 191 5.89 -5.70 -14.15
C SER A 191 6.66 -5.72 -15.46
N SER A 192 6.71 -4.60 -16.18
CA SER A 192 7.60 -4.41 -17.32
C SER A 192 9.01 -3.98 -16.89
N SER A 193 9.18 -3.60 -15.63
CA SER A 193 10.50 -3.33 -15.05
C SER A 193 11.32 -4.61 -15.08
N LYS A 194 12.50 -4.55 -15.72
CA LYS A 194 13.39 -5.63 -16.15
C LYS A 194 13.36 -6.93 -15.34
N ASP A 195 13.24 -8.04 -16.08
CA ASP A 195 13.51 -9.43 -15.66
C ASP A 195 12.68 -9.97 -14.49
N ARG A 196 11.44 -9.52 -14.31
CA ARG A 196 10.56 -10.09 -13.31
C ARG A 196 9.54 -11.03 -13.90
N ASP A 197 9.61 -12.26 -13.42
CA ASP A 197 8.54 -13.22 -13.62
C ASP A 197 7.24 -12.70 -13.02
N GLY A 198 6.13 -13.06 -13.62
CA GLY A 198 4.83 -12.71 -13.07
C GLY A 198 4.61 -13.39 -11.73
N ARG A 199 3.78 -12.80 -10.89
CA ARG A 199 3.48 -13.27 -9.55
C ARG A 199 2.01 -13.67 -9.44
N PHE A 200 1.77 -14.92 -9.03
CA PHE A 200 0.47 -15.33 -8.52
C PHE A 200 0.32 -14.94 -7.05
N TYR A 201 -0.87 -14.51 -6.67
CA TYR A 201 -1.17 -14.21 -5.28
C TYR A 201 -2.57 -14.70 -4.89
N LEU A 202 -2.64 -15.18 -3.67
CA LEU A 202 -3.87 -15.42 -2.94
C LEU A 202 -3.77 -14.65 -1.64
N ALA A 203 -4.68 -13.74 -1.38
CA ALA A 203 -4.69 -12.98 -0.14
C ALA A 203 -6.11 -12.78 0.36
N GLY A 204 -6.24 -12.87 1.67
CA GLY A 204 -7.39 -12.44 2.44
C GLY A 204 -6.93 -11.46 3.52
N THR A 205 -7.76 -10.48 3.83
CA THR A 205 -7.56 -9.62 4.99
C THR A 205 -8.62 -9.99 6.01
N GLY A 206 -8.23 -10.68 7.06
CA GLY A 206 -9.05 -10.92 8.25
C GLY A 206 -8.75 -9.89 9.31
#